data_06963c5cf9d9d82964f4c3534bcd60b4
#
_entry.id   06963c5cf9d9d82964f4c3534bcd60b4
#
_cell.length_a   1.000
_cell.length_b   1.000
_cell.length_c   1.000
_cell.angle_alpha   90.00
_cell.angle_beta   90.00
_cell.angle_gamma   90.00
#
_symmetry.space_group_name_H-M   'P 1'
#
loop_
_entity.id
_entity.type
_entity.pdbx_description
1 polymer ?
#
loop_
_entity_poly.entity_id
_entity_poly.type
_entity_poly.pdbx_seq_one_letter_code
_entity_poly.pdbx_strand_id
1 'polypeptide(L)'
;MLDIKRIRTDFDAVAEKLATRGVDATILNEMKEIDAKRRDILVKVETLKAERNTVSAEIAQAKRNKENADDKIAAMQTLSAEVKALDAELAEIDAKLTEFTTTLPNIPADSVPIGADEDDNVEVRRWGTPREFDFEPKAHWD
;
A
#
# COMPACT_ATOMS: atom_id res chain seq x y z
N MET A 1 -6.97 6.73 -5.28
CA MET A 1 -6.04 6.14 -4.29
C MET A 1 -4.62 6.46 -4.70
N LEU A 2 -3.79 6.90 -3.77
CA LEU A 2 -2.40 7.28 -4.03
C LEU A 2 -1.55 6.05 -4.41
N ASP A 3 -0.80 6.14 -5.52
CA ASP A 3 0.09 5.04 -5.93
C ASP A 3 1.40 5.11 -5.15
N ILE A 4 1.66 4.08 -4.34
CA ILE A 4 2.88 3.97 -3.53
C ILE A 4 4.17 3.96 -4.39
N LYS A 5 4.10 3.55 -5.64
CA LYS A 5 5.24 3.61 -6.57
C LYS A 5 5.68 5.05 -6.81
N ARG A 6 4.74 5.98 -6.91
CA ARG A 6 5.08 7.41 -7.06
C ARG A 6 5.80 7.96 -5.84
N ILE A 7 5.39 7.54 -4.63
CA ILE A 7 6.08 7.93 -3.40
C ILE A 7 7.51 7.42 -3.37
N ARG A 8 7.78 6.24 -3.94
CA ARG A 8 9.15 5.69 -4.01
C ARG A 8 10.05 6.44 -4.99
N THR A 9 9.51 6.76 -6.16
CA THR A 9 10.32 7.30 -7.28
C THR A 9 10.41 8.81 -7.28
N ASP A 10 9.46 9.51 -6.68
CA ASP A 10 9.28 10.95 -6.80
C ASP A 10 8.80 11.58 -5.47
N PHE A 11 9.47 11.17 -4.39
CA PHE A 11 9.04 11.50 -3.02
C PHE A 11 8.86 12.99 -2.79
N ASP A 12 9.86 13.81 -3.18
CA ASP A 12 9.85 15.23 -2.88
C ASP A 12 8.71 15.96 -3.60
N ALA A 13 8.49 15.65 -4.89
CA ALA A 13 7.38 16.23 -5.65
C ALA A 13 6.01 15.78 -5.13
N VAL A 14 5.88 14.53 -4.67
CA VAL A 14 4.65 14.04 -4.04
C VAL A 14 4.41 14.73 -2.70
N ALA A 15 5.46 14.88 -1.88
CA ALA A 15 5.38 15.53 -0.58
C ALA A 15 4.99 17.01 -0.72
N GLU A 16 5.60 17.74 -1.67
CA GLU A 16 5.28 19.13 -1.96
C GLU A 16 3.79 19.29 -2.33
N LYS A 17 3.30 18.46 -3.25
CA LYS A 17 1.89 18.51 -3.68
C LYS A 17 0.90 18.12 -2.60
N LEU A 18 1.23 17.14 -1.78
CA LEU A 18 0.37 16.73 -0.68
C LEU A 18 0.40 17.72 0.49
N ALA A 19 1.51 18.45 0.68
CA ALA A 19 1.59 19.55 1.64
C ALA A 19 0.57 20.66 1.32
N THR A 20 0.28 20.94 0.03
CA THR A 20 -0.78 21.90 -0.36
C THR A 20 -2.19 21.44 0.06
N ARG A 21 -2.34 20.17 0.47
CA ARG A 21 -3.56 19.57 1.00
C ARG A 21 -3.48 19.28 2.50
N GLY A 22 -2.53 19.90 3.21
CA GLY A 22 -2.37 19.76 4.65
C GLY A 22 -1.76 18.43 5.10
N VAL A 23 -1.15 17.64 4.22
CA VAL A 23 -0.48 16.40 4.60
C VAL A 23 0.92 16.69 5.09
N ASP A 24 1.23 16.26 6.31
CA ASP A 24 2.57 16.37 6.88
C ASP A 24 3.54 15.39 6.22
N ALA A 25 4.74 15.87 5.89
CA ALA A 25 5.79 15.05 5.29
C ALA A 25 6.24 13.88 6.20
N THR A 26 6.05 13.98 7.52
CA THR A 26 6.35 12.89 8.47
C THR A 26 5.53 11.64 8.18
N ILE A 27 4.25 11.80 7.83
CA ILE A 27 3.35 10.69 7.45
C ILE A 27 3.87 9.96 6.21
N LEU A 28 4.34 10.72 5.22
CA LEU A 28 4.89 10.15 3.99
C LEU A 28 6.24 9.44 4.22
N ASN A 29 7.06 9.96 5.12
CA ASN A 29 8.31 9.30 5.52
C ASN A 29 8.03 7.97 6.23
N GLU A 30 7.09 7.95 7.17
CA GLU A 30 6.67 6.73 7.86
C GLU A 30 6.15 5.68 6.85
N MET A 31 5.31 6.08 5.92
CA MET A 31 4.82 5.21 4.86
C MET A 31 5.95 4.64 4.00
N LYS A 32 6.96 5.45 3.67
CA LYS A 32 8.15 5.02 2.91
C LYS A 32 8.98 4.00 3.66
N GLU A 33 9.16 4.17 4.97
CA GLU A 33 9.88 3.22 5.83
C GLU A 33 9.13 1.89 5.94
N ILE A 34 7.82 1.93 6.15
CA ILE A 34 6.97 0.73 6.19
C ILE A 34 7.01 -0.02 4.86
N ASP A 35 6.96 0.70 3.73
CA ASP A 35 7.08 0.09 2.40
C ASP A 35 8.46 -0.52 2.14
N ALA A 36 9.54 0.10 2.61
CA ALA A 36 10.88 -0.47 2.54
C ALA A 36 10.95 -1.79 3.32
N LYS A 37 10.46 -1.79 4.57
CA LYS A 37 10.39 -3.00 5.40
C LYS A 37 9.56 -4.11 4.73
N ARG A 38 8.43 -3.76 4.13
CA ARG A 38 7.61 -4.69 3.36
C ARG A 38 8.39 -5.40 2.25
N ARG A 39 9.15 -4.64 1.48
CA ARG A 39 9.95 -5.19 0.36
C ARG A 39 11.04 -6.13 0.85
N ASP A 40 11.71 -5.78 1.96
CA ASP A 40 12.74 -6.63 2.54
C ASP A 40 12.18 -7.96 3.04
N ILE A 41 11.00 -7.94 3.66
CA ILE A 41 10.30 -9.16 4.09
C ILE A 41 9.85 -10.00 2.89
N LEU A 42 9.33 -9.38 1.83
CA LEU A 42 8.93 -10.09 0.61
C LEU A 42 10.09 -10.86 0.01
N VAL A 43 11.27 -10.23 -0.11
CA VAL A 43 12.47 -10.89 -0.64
C VAL A 43 12.85 -12.10 0.22
N LYS A 44 12.81 -11.96 1.56
CA LYS A 44 13.09 -13.07 2.48
C LYS A 44 12.09 -14.21 2.32
N VAL A 45 10.79 -13.89 2.27
CA VAL A 45 9.71 -14.88 2.10
C VAL A 45 9.87 -15.64 0.78
N GLU A 46 10.16 -14.93 -0.31
CA GLU A 46 10.37 -15.56 -1.63
C GLU A 46 11.58 -16.50 -1.60
N THR A 47 12.68 -16.07 -0.99
CA THR A 47 13.90 -16.87 -0.84
C THR A 47 13.62 -18.14 -0.03
N LEU A 48 12.98 -18.03 1.13
CA LEU A 48 12.66 -19.18 1.97
C LEU A 48 11.64 -20.12 1.32
N LYS A 49 10.67 -19.58 0.58
CA LYS A 49 9.72 -20.41 -0.21
C LYS A 49 10.43 -21.19 -1.32
N ALA A 50 11.42 -20.56 -1.98
CA ALA A 50 12.24 -21.25 -2.99
C ALA A 50 13.07 -22.36 -2.34
N GLU A 51 13.75 -22.08 -1.21
CA GLU A 51 14.52 -23.07 -0.45
C GLU A 51 13.63 -24.23 0.03
N ARG A 52 12.46 -23.93 0.58
CA ARG A 52 11.47 -24.94 0.98
C ARG A 52 11.10 -25.86 -0.18
N ASN A 53 10.91 -25.32 -1.38
CA ASN A 53 10.60 -26.13 -2.56
C ASN A 53 11.77 -27.05 -2.93
N THR A 54 13.01 -26.58 -2.84
CA THR A 54 14.21 -27.40 -3.05
C THR A 54 14.31 -28.53 -2.05
N VAL A 55 14.20 -28.23 -0.75
CA VAL A 55 14.22 -29.24 0.32
C VAL A 55 13.09 -30.26 0.15
N SER A 56 11.91 -29.82 -0.29
CA SER A 56 10.79 -30.72 -0.59
C SER A 56 11.12 -31.71 -1.70
N ALA A 57 11.76 -31.24 -2.76
CA ALA A 57 12.19 -32.13 -3.85
C ALA A 57 13.28 -33.11 -3.40
N GLU A 58 14.22 -32.66 -2.56
CA GLU A 58 15.26 -33.53 -1.99
C GLU A 58 14.68 -34.60 -1.06
N ILE A 59 13.70 -34.28 -0.23
CA ILE A 59 12.98 -35.25 0.62
C ILE A 59 12.28 -36.30 -0.27
N ALA A 60 11.62 -35.87 -1.34
CA ALA A 60 10.98 -36.78 -2.26
C ALA A 60 11.97 -37.72 -2.93
N GLN A 61 13.16 -37.23 -3.31
CA GLN A 61 14.21 -38.03 -3.91
C GLN A 61 14.82 -39.02 -2.90
N ALA A 62 15.14 -38.59 -1.69
CA ALA A 62 15.65 -39.46 -0.62
C ALA A 62 14.67 -40.60 -0.31
N LYS A 63 13.36 -40.30 -0.21
CA LYS A 63 12.34 -41.33 -0.02
C LYS A 63 12.27 -42.33 -1.15
N ARG A 64 12.42 -41.89 -2.40
CA ARG A 64 12.47 -42.82 -3.58
C ARG A 64 13.66 -43.74 -3.51
N ASN A 65 14.80 -43.23 -3.07
CA ASN A 65 16.05 -44.00 -2.92
C ASN A 65 16.08 -44.84 -1.64
N LYS A 66 15.03 -44.79 -0.80
CA LYS A 66 14.98 -45.40 0.54
C LYS A 66 16.08 -44.94 1.51
N GLU A 67 16.53 -43.71 1.34
CA GLU A 67 17.50 -43.05 2.18
C GLU A 67 16.79 -42.36 3.36
N ASN A 68 17.53 -42.14 4.47
CA ASN A 68 17.01 -41.35 5.60
C ASN A 68 16.84 -39.88 5.18
N ALA A 69 15.69 -39.28 5.52
CA ALA A 69 15.35 -37.90 5.21
C ALA A 69 14.99 -37.11 6.49
N ASP A 70 15.24 -37.64 7.68
CA ASP A 70 14.78 -37.03 8.94
C ASP A 70 15.34 -35.61 9.14
N ASP A 71 16.63 -35.40 8.86
CA ASP A 71 17.27 -34.09 8.98
C ASP A 71 16.64 -33.07 8.00
N LYS A 72 16.32 -33.51 6.78
CA LYS A 72 15.67 -32.68 5.76
C LYS A 72 14.23 -32.36 6.15
N ILE A 73 13.54 -33.29 6.79
CA ILE A 73 12.19 -33.07 7.31
C ILE A 73 12.22 -32.06 8.44
N ALA A 74 13.18 -32.15 9.36
CA ALA A 74 13.36 -31.18 10.42
C ALA A 74 13.68 -29.77 9.86
N ALA A 75 14.57 -29.68 8.87
CA ALA A 75 14.87 -28.42 8.18
C ALA A 75 13.62 -27.84 7.50
N MET A 76 12.81 -28.67 6.84
CA MET A 76 11.53 -28.27 6.22
C MET A 76 10.55 -27.69 7.24
N GLN A 77 10.46 -28.27 8.42
CA GLN A 77 9.59 -27.78 9.50
C GLN A 77 10.03 -26.39 9.97
N THR A 78 11.34 -26.19 10.14
CA THR A 78 11.91 -24.89 10.52
C THR A 78 11.62 -23.83 9.47
N LEU A 79 11.93 -24.10 8.19
CA LEU A 79 11.64 -23.20 7.08
C LEU A 79 10.14 -22.85 6.99
N SER A 80 9.28 -23.84 7.19
CA SER A 80 7.83 -23.63 7.15
C SER A 80 7.34 -22.74 8.30
N ALA A 81 7.91 -22.88 9.49
CA ALA A 81 7.59 -22.05 10.64
C ALA A 81 8.05 -20.60 10.41
N GLU A 82 9.26 -20.41 9.86
CA GLU A 82 9.81 -19.09 9.55
C GLU A 82 8.99 -18.38 8.44
N VAL A 83 8.65 -19.06 7.36
CA VAL A 83 7.77 -18.53 6.31
C VAL A 83 6.43 -18.09 6.90
N LYS A 84 5.83 -18.91 7.76
CA LYS A 84 4.55 -18.57 8.41
C LYS A 84 4.66 -17.31 9.28
N ALA A 85 5.74 -17.16 10.02
CA ALA A 85 5.97 -15.98 10.85
C ALA A 85 6.12 -14.70 10.01
N LEU A 86 6.92 -14.78 8.93
CA LEU A 86 7.11 -13.66 8.01
C LEU A 86 5.85 -13.33 7.20
N ASP A 87 5.07 -14.31 6.78
CA ASP A 87 3.77 -14.08 6.10
C ASP A 87 2.78 -13.37 7.07
N ALA A 88 2.80 -13.66 8.37
CA ALA A 88 1.99 -12.95 9.36
C ALA A 88 2.46 -11.50 9.55
N GLU A 89 3.78 -11.27 9.67
CA GLU A 89 4.35 -9.91 9.75
C GLU A 89 4.02 -9.10 8.48
N LEU A 90 4.09 -9.72 7.31
CA LEU A 90 3.75 -9.10 6.04
C LEU A 90 2.28 -8.65 6.01
N ALA A 91 1.37 -9.48 6.53
CA ALA A 91 -0.06 -9.14 6.59
C ALA A 91 -0.33 -7.92 7.46
N GLU A 92 0.38 -7.77 8.60
CA GLU A 92 0.27 -6.59 9.46
C GLU A 92 0.80 -5.32 8.75
N ILE A 93 1.91 -5.44 8.03
CA ILE A 93 2.49 -4.34 7.26
C ILE A 93 1.56 -3.93 6.11
N ASP A 94 0.97 -4.89 5.39
CA ASP A 94 0.02 -4.64 4.32
C ASP A 94 -1.24 -3.93 4.84
N ALA A 95 -1.73 -4.29 6.02
CA ALA A 95 -2.85 -3.62 6.66
C ALA A 95 -2.51 -2.14 6.95
N LYS A 96 -1.34 -1.85 7.52
CA LYS A 96 -0.87 -0.48 7.77
C LYS A 96 -0.73 0.34 6.50
N LEU A 97 -0.10 -0.23 5.45
CA LEU A 97 0.03 0.47 4.16
C LEU A 97 -1.33 0.75 3.52
N THR A 98 -2.28 -0.17 3.67
CA THR A 98 -3.65 0.03 3.19
C THR A 98 -4.32 1.19 3.93
N GLU A 99 -4.18 1.27 5.25
CA GLU A 99 -4.67 2.39 6.05
C GLU A 99 -4.09 3.72 5.57
N PHE A 100 -2.76 3.84 5.42
CA PHE A 100 -2.13 5.04 4.88
C PHE A 100 -2.67 5.42 3.50
N THR A 101 -2.73 4.48 2.57
CA THR A 101 -3.15 4.75 1.19
C THR A 101 -4.61 5.10 1.05
N THR A 102 -5.46 4.68 1.98
CA THR A 102 -6.90 4.99 1.98
C THR A 102 -7.22 6.31 2.67
N THR A 103 -6.42 6.73 3.64
CA THR A 103 -6.63 7.97 4.39
C THR A 103 -5.99 9.20 3.73
N LEU A 104 -4.88 9.00 2.99
CA LEU A 104 -4.21 10.10 2.30
C LEU A 104 -5.02 10.60 1.10
N PRO A 105 -5.10 11.94 0.91
CA PRO A 105 -5.73 12.53 -0.25
C PRO A 105 -4.95 12.21 -1.53
N ASN A 106 -5.62 12.29 -2.68
CA ASN A 106 -4.95 12.19 -3.97
C ASN A 106 -4.11 13.44 -4.26
N ILE A 107 -3.07 13.27 -5.07
CA ILE A 107 -2.25 14.38 -5.58
C ILE A 107 -3.14 15.27 -6.47
N PRO A 108 -3.22 16.58 -6.21
CA PRO A 108 -3.98 17.48 -7.05
C PRO A 108 -3.32 17.66 -8.42
N ALA A 109 -4.12 17.96 -9.44
CA ALA A 109 -3.60 18.38 -10.74
C ALA A 109 -2.98 19.78 -10.64
N ASP A 110 -2.04 20.10 -11.51
CA ASP A 110 -1.34 21.40 -11.50
C ASP A 110 -2.27 22.59 -11.73
N SER A 111 -3.41 22.36 -12.37
CA SER A 111 -4.44 23.37 -12.62
C SER A 111 -5.33 23.68 -11.42
N VAL A 112 -5.25 22.88 -10.34
CA VAL A 112 -6.08 23.10 -9.15
C VAL A 112 -5.45 24.20 -8.30
N PRO A 113 -6.19 25.27 -7.97
CA PRO A 113 -5.69 26.33 -7.09
C PRO A 113 -5.42 25.76 -5.70
N ILE A 114 -4.43 26.36 -5.02
CA ILE A 114 -4.14 26.06 -3.62
C ILE A 114 -5.10 26.90 -2.77
N GLY A 115 -5.82 26.27 -1.84
CA GLY A 115 -6.76 26.94 -0.95
C GLY A 115 -7.01 26.12 0.31
N ALA A 116 -7.57 26.77 1.33
CA ALA A 116 -7.89 26.16 2.60
C ALA A 116 -9.28 25.51 2.59
N ASP A 117 -10.24 26.13 1.89
CA ASP A 117 -11.64 25.70 1.84
C ASP A 117 -12.31 26.05 0.49
N GLU A 118 -13.63 25.94 0.43
CA GLU A 118 -14.43 26.21 -0.77
C GLU A 118 -14.45 27.67 -1.19
N ASP A 119 -14.15 28.62 -0.33
CA ASP A 119 -14.12 30.05 -0.64
C ASP A 119 -12.92 30.41 -1.54
N ASP A 120 -11.86 29.58 -1.50
CA ASP A 120 -10.68 29.70 -2.37
C ASP A 120 -10.89 29.11 -3.77
N ASN A 121 -12.05 28.52 -4.05
CA ASN A 121 -12.33 27.95 -5.35
C ASN A 121 -12.42 29.04 -6.44
N VAL A 122 -11.74 28.78 -7.56
CA VAL A 122 -11.77 29.66 -8.74
C VAL A 122 -12.79 29.17 -9.75
N GLU A 123 -13.78 30.00 -10.09
CA GLU A 123 -14.74 29.68 -11.14
C GLU A 123 -14.03 29.58 -12.49
N VAL A 124 -13.98 28.40 -13.07
CA VAL A 124 -13.34 28.17 -14.38
C VAL A 124 -14.27 28.55 -15.53
N ARG A 125 -15.55 28.27 -15.41
CA ARG A 125 -16.56 28.56 -16.44
C ARG A 125 -17.95 28.56 -15.84
N ARG A 126 -18.78 29.53 -16.28
CA ARG A 126 -20.21 29.55 -16.00
C ARG A 126 -20.98 29.22 -17.28
N TRP A 127 -22.00 28.36 -17.18
CA TRP A 127 -22.89 28.04 -18.27
C TRP A 127 -24.35 27.92 -17.77
N GLY A 128 -25.27 28.55 -18.51
CA GLY A 128 -26.70 28.56 -18.19
C GLY A 128 -27.04 29.48 -17.02
N THR A 129 -28.31 29.51 -16.70
CA THR A 129 -28.88 30.24 -15.55
C THR A 129 -29.69 29.26 -14.72
N PRO A 130 -29.46 29.16 -13.39
CA PRO A 130 -30.26 28.33 -12.52
C PRO A 130 -31.75 28.69 -12.67
N ARG A 131 -32.61 27.69 -12.65
CA ARG A 131 -34.06 27.90 -12.69
C ARG A 131 -34.50 28.55 -11.38
N GLU A 132 -35.23 29.64 -11.47
CA GLU A 132 -35.92 30.23 -10.34
C GLU A 132 -37.26 29.48 -10.12
N PHE A 133 -37.56 29.21 -8.85
CA PHE A 133 -38.79 28.54 -8.45
C PHE A 133 -39.65 29.54 -7.69
N ASP A 134 -40.98 29.46 -7.89
CA ASP A 134 -42.00 30.21 -7.17
C ASP A 134 -42.44 29.55 -5.85
N PHE A 135 -41.74 28.47 -5.48
CA PHE A 135 -41.92 27.72 -4.24
C PHE A 135 -40.53 27.46 -3.59
N GLU A 136 -40.53 27.12 -2.32
CA GLU A 136 -39.29 26.73 -1.60
C GLU A 136 -38.83 25.34 -2.07
N PRO A 137 -37.70 25.27 -2.80
CA PRO A 137 -37.21 23.99 -3.29
C PRO A 137 -36.64 23.16 -2.16
N LYS A 138 -36.97 21.88 -2.13
CA LYS A 138 -36.41 20.90 -1.19
C LYS A 138 -35.12 20.33 -1.71
N ALA A 139 -34.20 20.02 -0.80
CA ALA A 139 -33.01 19.25 -1.13
C ALA A 139 -33.39 17.78 -1.42
N HIS A 140 -32.49 17.06 -2.10
CA HIS A 140 -32.78 15.68 -2.53
C HIS A 140 -32.93 14.68 -1.37
N TRP A 141 -32.55 15.06 -0.17
CA TRP A 141 -32.70 14.27 1.07
C TRP A 141 -33.95 14.66 1.91
N ASP A 142 -34.72 15.66 1.50
CA ASP A 142 -35.99 16.07 2.16
C ASP A 142 -37.20 15.25 1.60
#